data_c0316165ec168a6b883ab34baa61e088
#
_entry.id   c0316165ec168a6b883ab34baa61e088
#
_cell.length_a   1.000
_cell.length_b   1.000
_cell.length_c   1.000
_cell.angle_alpha   90.00
_cell.angle_beta   90.00
_cell.angle_gamma   90.00
#
_symmetry.space_group_name_H-M   'P 1'
#
loop_
_entity.id
_entity.type
_entity.pdbx_description
1 polymer ?
#
loop_
_entity_poly.entity_id
_entity_poly.type
_entity_poly.pdbx_seq_one_letter_code
_entity_poly.pdbx_strand_id
1 'polypeptide(L)'
;MNFGFITYIIGWILNFQGLFLLVPCIVSMAYNEKSGFAFVISSLISLTVGMLFTRKKPTNKSFYAKEGFITVALGWIALSVSGALPFLISGEIPNVFNALFESISGYTTTGATILSDVESLSKGILFWRSFTHWIGGMGVLVFVLCILPLADGNNMHLMRAESPGPSVGKLVPKMRSTAMILYGIYAALTVVEGILLLFGGMSLFDAVTTSLATAGTGGFGIKNNSMADYSMYIQNVVAVFMFIFGVNFNIYFLMLVRKPKEILQSEELKTYLGIVLVATVVIALNISGSLSSIWVALQQAFFQVTSIITTTGFSTVDFNHWPELSKFILVGLMFMGGCAGSTSGGIKISRIIIAWKNLKNEISSFVHPKRVQVIRLEGRKVGNDVVKSVNAYFVLYALLFIGSMFLICIENGSFETNFTAIAATLNNVGPGLAGVGPMENFGGFSPLSKCVFMFGMLAGRLELIPMIILFSPWVWKNKRSNKKKSLKEAI
;
A
#
# COMPACT_ATOMS: atom_id res chain seq x y z
N MET A 1 -1.77 1.67 -28.91
CA MET A 1 -1.82 2.22 -27.57
C MET A 1 -2.44 3.60 -27.62
N ASN A 2 -3.38 3.90 -26.73
CA ASN A 2 -4.11 5.17 -26.72
C ASN A 2 -3.43 6.17 -25.75
N PHE A 3 -2.32 6.78 -26.21
CA PHE A 3 -1.56 7.73 -25.39
C PHE A 3 -2.40 8.96 -25.00
N GLY A 4 -3.27 9.46 -25.87
CA GLY A 4 -4.11 10.62 -25.56
C GLY A 4 -5.04 10.38 -24.37
N PHE A 5 -5.58 9.15 -24.23
CA PHE A 5 -6.43 8.80 -23.10
C PHE A 5 -5.63 8.60 -21.81
N ILE A 6 -4.43 7.98 -21.89
CA ILE A 6 -3.51 7.81 -20.76
C ILE A 6 -3.11 9.19 -20.21
N THR A 7 -2.63 10.09 -21.06
CA THR A 7 -2.24 11.46 -20.68
C THR A 7 -3.40 12.24 -20.07
N TYR A 8 -4.61 12.08 -20.61
CA TYR A 8 -5.81 12.73 -20.09
C TYR A 8 -6.14 12.27 -18.65
N ILE A 9 -6.03 10.97 -18.35
CA ILE A 9 -6.25 10.44 -16.99
C ILE A 9 -5.16 10.94 -16.04
N ILE A 10 -3.88 10.89 -16.44
CA ILE A 10 -2.78 11.42 -15.62
C ILE A 10 -2.99 12.92 -15.33
N GLY A 11 -3.46 13.68 -16.32
CA GLY A 11 -3.80 15.10 -16.11
C GLY A 11 -4.86 15.29 -15.03
N TRP A 12 -5.90 14.47 -14.99
CA TRP A 12 -6.89 14.51 -13.91
C TRP A 12 -6.32 14.14 -12.56
N ILE A 13 -5.45 13.11 -12.50
CA ILE A 13 -4.74 12.73 -11.28
C ILE A 13 -3.95 13.93 -10.73
N LEU A 14 -3.19 14.64 -11.59
CA LEU A 14 -2.41 15.82 -11.20
C LEU A 14 -3.30 17.00 -10.78
N ASN A 15 -4.46 17.20 -11.40
CA ASN A 15 -5.41 18.23 -10.99
C ASN A 15 -5.96 17.94 -9.58
N PHE A 16 -6.34 16.71 -9.27
CA PHE A 16 -6.76 16.33 -7.92
C PHE A 16 -5.62 16.47 -6.92
N GLN A 17 -4.41 16.07 -7.32
CA GLN A 17 -3.20 16.25 -6.51
C GLN A 17 -2.98 17.74 -6.16
N GLY A 18 -3.11 18.63 -7.14
CA GLY A 18 -2.99 20.07 -6.92
C GLY A 18 -4.02 20.59 -5.92
N LEU A 19 -5.25 20.09 -5.96
CA LEU A 19 -6.28 20.44 -4.97
C LEU A 19 -5.96 19.86 -3.57
N PHE A 20 -5.47 18.63 -3.48
CA PHE A 20 -5.09 18.02 -2.22
C PHE A 20 -3.94 18.73 -1.53
N LEU A 21 -3.00 19.33 -2.29
CA LEU A 21 -1.90 20.13 -1.75
C LEU A 21 -2.37 21.42 -1.05
N LEU A 22 -3.61 21.87 -1.29
CA LEU A 22 -4.17 23.02 -0.58
C LEU A 22 -4.53 22.67 0.88
N VAL A 23 -4.77 21.40 1.23
CA VAL A 23 -5.10 21.00 2.59
C VAL A 23 -3.92 21.20 3.54
N PRO A 24 -2.71 20.66 3.29
CA PRO A 24 -1.54 20.96 4.12
C PRO A 24 -1.11 22.43 4.06
N CYS A 25 -1.43 23.15 2.98
CA CYS A 25 -1.24 24.60 2.92
C CYS A 25 -2.05 25.31 4.00
N ILE A 26 -3.34 24.96 4.17
CA ILE A 26 -4.21 25.50 5.24
C ILE A 26 -3.63 25.17 6.61
N VAL A 27 -3.12 23.94 6.82
CA VAL A 27 -2.47 23.54 8.08
C VAL A 27 -1.24 24.40 8.34
N SER A 28 -0.34 24.58 7.35
CA SER A 28 0.84 25.44 7.49
C SER A 28 0.47 26.89 7.86
N MET A 29 -0.59 27.41 7.24
CA MET A 29 -1.09 28.77 7.55
C MET A 29 -1.63 28.87 8.99
N ALA A 30 -2.35 27.84 9.46
CA ALA A 30 -2.87 27.81 10.82
C ALA A 30 -1.76 27.81 11.88
N TYR A 31 -0.60 27.25 11.57
CA TYR A 31 0.58 27.22 12.43
C TYR A 31 1.60 28.34 12.12
N ASN A 32 1.26 29.29 11.21
CA ASN A 32 2.14 30.40 10.77
C ASN A 32 3.50 29.93 10.24
N GLU A 33 3.55 28.84 9.50
CA GLU A 33 4.77 28.25 8.97
C GLU A 33 5.06 28.72 7.54
N LYS A 34 6.36 28.86 7.21
CA LYS A 34 6.80 29.23 5.84
C LYS A 34 6.57 28.12 4.81
N SER A 35 6.44 26.88 5.24
CA SER A 35 6.16 25.74 4.37
C SER A 35 4.87 25.88 3.56
N GLY A 36 3.93 26.74 3.97
CA GLY A 36 2.72 27.07 3.23
C GLY A 36 2.99 27.54 1.78
N PHE A 37 4.02 28.35 1.55
CA PHE A 37 4.42 28.77 0.20
C PHE A 37 4.84 27.60 -0.70
N ALA A 38 5.55 26.61 -0.14
CA ALA A 38 5.95 25.42 -0.88
C ALA A 38 4.74 24.64 -1.39
N PHE A 39 3.69 24.53 -0.58
CA PHE A 39 2.44 23.86 -0.97
C PHE A 39 1.69 24.65 -2.04
N VAL A 40 1.62 25.98 -1.96
CA VAL A 40 0.99 26.83 -3.01
C VAL A 40 1.71 26.65 -4.34
N ILE A 41 3.04 26.74 -4.37
CA ILE A 41 3.83 26.60 -5.60
C ILE A 41 3.65 25.18 -6.17
N SER A 42 3.74 24.15 -5.35
CA SER A 42 3.56 22.75 -5.76
C SER A 42 2.15 22.49 -6.31
N SER A 43 1.12 23.08 -5.69
CA SER A 43 -0.26 23.05 -6.17
C SER A 43 -0.40 23.69 -7.55
N LEU A 44 0.15 24.89 -7.73
CA LEU A 44 0.12 25.60 -9.01
C LEU A 44 0.83 24.82 -10.13
N ILE A 45 1.98 24.24 -9.86
CA ILE A 45 2.71 23.38 -10.81
C ILE A 45 1.84 22.18 -11.19
N SER A 46 1.29 21.46 -10.21
CA SER A 46 0.47 20.28 -10.43
C SER A 46 -0.80 20.59 -11.23
N LEU A 47 -1.50 21.68 -10.89
CA LEU A 47 -2.69 22.13 -11.59
C LEU A 47 -2.36 22.58 -13.02
N THR A 48 -1.26 23.31 -13.23
CA THR A 48 -0.86 23.77 -14.55
C THR A 48 -0.56 22.60 -15.47
N VAL A 49 0.27 21.64 -15.02
CA VAL A 49 0.57 20.44 -15.81
C VAL A 49 -0.68 19.60 -16.03
N GLY A 50 -1.51 19.43 -15.00
CA GLY A 50 -2.78 18.70 -15.07
C GLY A 50 -3.75 19.32 -16.08
N MET A 51 -3.91 20.65 -16.07
CA MET A 51 -4.74 21.37 -17.04
C MET A 51 -4.21 21.25 -18.46
N LEU A 52 -2.90 21.33 -18.66
CA LEU A 52 -2.28 21.12 -19.99
C LEU A 52 -2.60 19.73 -20.55
N PHE A 53 -2.53 18.70 -19.72
CA PHE A 53 -2.80 17.33 -20.11
C PHE A 53 -4.31 17.06 -20.34
N THR A 54 -5.19 17.76 -19.63
CA THR A 54 -6.65 17.62 -19.78
C THR A 54 -7.27 18.52 -20.84
N ARG A 55 -6.50 19.47 -21.41
CA ARG A 55 -6.98 20.46 -22.38
C ARG A 55 -7.64 19.83 -23.63
N LYS A 56 -7.07 18.72 -24.12
CA LYS A 56 -7.60 18.00 -25.27
C LYS A 56 -8.32 16.71 -24.81
N LYS A 57 -9.64 16.69 -24.92
CA LYS A 57 -10.41 15.48 -24.67
C LYS A 57 -10.06 14.41 -25.72
N PRO A 58 -9.75 13.17 -25.32
CA PRO A 58 -9.44 12.12 -26.29
C PRO A 58 -10.68 11.76 -27.12
N THR A 59 -10.55 11.75 -28.43
CA THR A 59 -11.59 11.33 -29.37
C THR A 59 -11.84 9.82 -29.32
N ASN A 60 -10.76 9.05 -29.17
CA ASN A 60 -10.82 7.60 -29.03
C ASN A 60 -10.86 7.23 -27.55
N LYS A 61 -11.97 6.64 -27.11
CA LYS A 61 -12.18 6.18 -25.72
C LYS A 61 -11.93 4.67 -25.55
N SER A 62 -11.38 3.97 -26.56
CA SER A 62 -11.04 2.55 -26.43
C SER A 62 -9.89 2.37 -25.44
N PHE A 63 -10.13 1.56 -24.42
CA PHE A 63 -9.23 1.37 -23.28
C PHE A 63 -9.27 -0.10 -22.88
N TYR A 64 -8.15 -0.78 -23.00
CA TYR A 64 -8.00 -2.19 -22.69
C TYR A 64 -7.14 -2.39 -21.45
N ALA A 65 -7.04 -3.62 -20.96
CA ALA A 65 -6.26 -3.96 -19.77
C ALA A 65 -4.80 -3.47 -19.84
N LYS A 66 -4.19 -3.51 -21.02
CA LYS A 66 -2.82 -3.03 -21.25
C LYS A 66 -2.68 -1.54 -20.94
N GLU A 67 -3.58 -0.72 -21.50
CA GLU A 67 -3.62 0.72 -21.22
C GLU A 67 -3.92 1.00 -19.75
N GLY A 68 -4.75 0.16 -19.11
CA GLY A 68 -5.06 0.23 -17.69
C GLY A 68 -3.81 0.11 -16.83
N PHE A 69 -3.05 -0.94 -17.00
CA PHE A 69 -1.80 -1.17 -16.24
C PHE A 69 -0.79 -0.04 -16.41
N ILE A 70 -0.60 0.44 -17.64
CA ILE A 70 0.33 1.56 -17.92
C ILE A 70 -0.16 2.84 -17.26
N THR A 71 -1.46 3.14 -17.34
CA THR A 71 -2.04 4.36 -16.73
C THR A 71 -1.89 4.33 -15.22
N VAL A 72 -2.12 3.19 -14.58
CA VAL A 72 -1.92 3.01 -13.14
C VAL A 72 -0.46 3.30 -12.79
N ALA A 73 0.48 2.61 -13.41
CA ALA A 73 1.89 2.74 -13.06
C ALA A 73 2.44 4.17 -13.32
N LEU A 74 2.12 4.78 -14.48
CA LEU A 74 2.52 6.16 -14.78
C LEU A 74 1.81 7.18 -13.87
N GLY A 75 0.56 6.93 -13.50
CA GLY A 75 -0.20 7.75 -12.56
C GLY A 75 0.45 7.80 -11.17
N TRP A 76 0.86 6.65 -10.65
CA TRP A 76 1.56 6.57 -9.36
C TRP A 76 2.94 7.25 -9.40
N ILE A 77 3.69 7.09 -10.49
CA ILE A 77 4.95 7.81 -10.69
C ILE A 77 4.72 9.32 -10.73
N ALA A 78 3.71 9.79 -11.50
CA ALA A 78 3.38 11.20 -11.60
C ALA A 78 2.96 11.81 -10.25
N LEU A 79 2.15 11.08 -9.47
CA LEU A 79 1.78 11.46 -8.10
C LEU A 79 2.98 11.58 -7.18
N SER A 80 3.86 10.58 -7.20
CA SER A 80 5.04 10.56 -6.35
C SER A 80 6.00 11.71 -6.68
N VAL A 81 6.21 11.99 -7.95
CA VAL A 81 7.04 13.13 -8.39
C VAL A 81 6.41 14.46 -7.98
N SER A 82 5.12 14.63 -8.21
CA SER A 82 4.39 15.84 -7.81
C SER A 82 4.34 16.00 -6.28
N GLY A 83 4.17 14.90 -5.54
CA GLY A 83 4.14 14.89 -4.09
C GLY A 83 5.49 15.14 -3.42
N ALA A 84 6.60 14.98 -4.13
CA ALA A 84 7.94 15.32 -3.66
C ALA A 84 8.22 16.83 -3.71
N LEU A 85 7.49 17.59 -4.52
CA LEU A 85 7.72 19.04 -4.71
C LEU A 85 7.66 19.84 -3.39
N PRO A 86 6.67 19.64 -2.50
CA PRO A 86 6.63 20.37 -1.24
C PRO A 86 7.89 20.16 -0.38
N PHE A 87 8.43 18.95 -0.32
CA PHE A 87 9.65 18.63 0.43
C PHE A 87 10.87 19.38 -0.13
N LEU A 88 11.00 19.44 -1.46
CA LEU A 88 12.10 20.12 -2.13
C LEU A 88 11.99 21.64 -2.03
N ILE A 89 10.80 22.21 -2.28
CA ILE A 89 10.59 23.66 -2.34
C ILE A 89 10.63 24.27 -0.93
N SER A 90 10.16 23.56 0.10
CA SER A 90 10.31 24.01 1.50
C SER A 90 11.76 24.00 1.98
N GLY A 91 12.63 23.21 1.33
CA GLY A 91 14.02 23.01 1.75
C GLY A 91 14.18 22.06 2.93
N GLU A 92 13.10 21.47 3.46
CA GLU A 92 13.16 20.55 4.60
C GLU A 92 13.77 19.19 4.20
N ILE A 93 13.58 18.76 2.93
CA ILE A 93 14.27 17.61 2.35
C ILE A 93 14.88 18.04 1.02
N PRO A 94 16.06 18.68 1.02
CA PRO A 94 16.63 19.30 -0.17
C PRO A 94 17.19 18.32 -1.21
N ASN A 95 17.47 17.09 -0.81
CA ASN A 95 17.98 16.06 -1.71
C ASN A 95 16.83 15.42 -2.50
N VAL A 96 16.94 15.43 -3.84
CA VAL A 96 15.90 14.93 -4.76
C VAL A 96 15.59 13.45 -4.54
N PHE A 97 16.62 12.61 -4.34
CA PHE A 97 16.42 11.18 -4.10
C PHE A 97 15.70 10.94 -2.76
N ASN A 98 16.03 11.71 -1.74
CA ASN A 98 15.40 11.62 -0.43
C ASN A 98 13.94 12.10 -0.50
N ALA A 99 13.67 13.22 -1.15
CA ALA A 99 12.30 13.74 -1.31
C ALA A 99 11.41 12.79 -2.13
N LEU A 100 11.95 12.18 -3.19
CA LEU A 100 11.24 11.16 -3.96
C LEU A 100 10.99 9.90 -3.13
N PHE A 101 11.98 9.44 -2.36
CA PHE A 101 11.85 8.29 -1.46
C PHE A 101 10.73 8.51 -0.45
N GLU A 102 10.73 9.65 0.24
CA GLU A 102 9.71 9.98 1.24
C GLU A 102 8.32 10.10 0.61
N SER A 103 8.21 10.72 -0.58
CA SER A 103 6.96 10.84 -1.32
C SER A 103 6.44 9.48 -1.80
N ILE A 104 7.30 8.63 -2.38
CA ILE A 104 6.93 7.28 -2.83
C ILE A 104 6.50 6.44 -1.63
N SER A 105 7.28 6.45 -0.54
CA SER A 105 6.94 5.77 0.72
C SER A 105 5.58 6.24 1.25
N GLY A 106 5.30 7.55 1.16
CA GLY A 106 4.02 8.13 1.53
C GLY A 106 2.86 7.57 0.72
N TYR A 107 2.90 7.71 -0.60
CA TYR A 107 1.81 7.24 -1.46
C TYR A 107 1.64 5.74 -1.50
N THR A 108 2.74 4.99 -1.52
CA THR A 108 2.69 3.52 -1.49
C THR A 108 2.34 2.96 -0.11
N THR A 109 2.12 3.86 0.87
CA THR A 109 1.78 3.50 2.25
C THR A 109 2.80 2.55 2.88
N THR A 110 4.09 2.76 2.56
CA THR A 110 5.19 1.93 3.08
C THR A 110 5.61 2.36 4.47
N GLY A 111 5.72 3.68 4.73
CA GLY A 111 6.16 4.21 6.02
C GLY A 111 7.66 4.16 6.27
N ALA A 112 8.46 3.68 5.31
CA ALA A 112 9.91 3.80 5.36
C ALA A 112 10.32 5.27 5.22
N THR A 113 11.18 5.77 6.10
CA THR A 113 11.63 7.17 6.11
C THR A 113 13.13 7.30 5.97
N ILE A 114 13.57 8.39 5.34
CA ILE A 114 14.98 8.79 5.29
C ILE A 114 15.35 9.78 6.39
N LEU A 115 14.38 10.20 7.18
CA LEU A 115 14.54 11.23 8.18
C LEU A 115 15.10 10.64 9.47
N SER A 116 16.13 11.26 10.01
CA SER A 116 16.70 10.94 11.33
C SER A 116 15.96 11.66 12.46
N ASP A 117 15.39 12.83 12.17
CA ASP A 117 14.60 13.61 13.10
C ASP A 117 13.32 14.12 12.42
N VAL A 118 12.21 13.49 12.77
CA VAL A 118 10.88 13.81 12.22
C VAL A 118 10.28 15.03 12.92
N GLU A 119 10.62 15.25 14.19
CA GLU A 119 10.05 16.31 15.03
C GLU A 119 10.53 17.70 14.64
N SER A 120 11.67 17.79 13.93
CA SER A 120 12.20 19.05 13.42
C SER A 120 11.43 19.61 12.22
N LEU A 121 10.57 18.79 11.56
CA LEU A 121 9.79 19.20 10.40
C LEU A 121 8.61 20.10 10.77
N SER A 122 8.22 20.99 9.84
CA SER A 122 7.01 21.80 9.97
C SER A 122 5.75 20.95 10.05
N LYS A 123 4.72 21.44 10.75
CA LYS A 123 3.41 20.75 10.88
C LYS A 123 2.74 20.52 9.53
N GLY A 124 2.89 21.46 8.58
CA GLY A 124 2.38 21.27 7.23
C GLY A 124 3.02 20.08 6.52
N ILE A 125 4.34 19.91 6.63
CA ILE A 125 5.08 18.78 6.03
C ILE A 125 4.74 17.47 6.74
N LEU A 126 4.64 17.46 8.06
CA LEU A 126 4.19 16.29 8.84
C LEU A 126 2.77 15.86 8.46
N PHE A 127 1.85 16.84 8.33
CA PHE A 127 0.51 16.57 7.86
C PHE A 127 0.51 15.98 6.44
N TRP A 128 1.32 16.54 5.52
CA TRP A 128 1.44 16.05 4.16
C TRP A 128 1.89 14.59 4.10
N ARG A 129 2.89 14.20 4.89
CA ARG A 129 3.35 12.81 5.01
C ARG A 129 2.20 11.87 5.36
N SER A 130 1.44 12.17 6.43
CA SER A 130 0.29 11.36 6.85
C SER A 130 -0.85 11.39 5.83
N PHE A 131 -1.09 12.53 5.18
CA PHE A 131 -2.15 12.67 4.19
C PHE A 131 -1.85 11.90 2.90
N THR A 132 -0.57 11.78 2.48
CA THR A 132 -0.18 10.91 1.37
C THR A 132 -0.53 9.44 1.64
N HIS A 133 -0.39 8.96 2.89
CA HIS A 133 -0.85 7.62 3.27
C HIS A 133 -2.36 7.46 3.10
N TRP A 134 -3.13 8.45 3.55
CA TRP A 134 -4.59 8.39 3.41
C TRP A 134 -5.03 8.35 1.95
N ILE A 135 -4.41 9.17 1.08
CA ILE A 135 -4.66 9.17 -0.37
C ILE A 135 -4.26 7.81 -0.99
N GLY A 136 -3.09 7.30 -0.63
CA GLY A 136 -2.53 6.06 -1.16
C GLY A 136 -3.28 4.80 -0.70
N GLY A 137 -3.86 4.82 0.52
CA GLY A 137 -4.49 3.65 1.14
C GLY A 137 -5.63 3.07 0.33
N MET A 138 -6.56 3.89 -0.13
CA MET A 138 -7.69 3.44 -0.96
C MET A 138 -7.42 3.44 -2.47
N GLY A 139 -6.23 3.88 -2.88
CA GLY A 139 -5.86 3.96 -4.29
C GLY A 139 -6.42 5.20 -5.00
N VAL A 140 -5.53 5.90 -5.69
CA VAL A 140 -5.84 7.18 -6.33
C VAL A 140 -6.79 7.02 -7.51
N LEU A 141 -6.64 5.94 -8.28
CA LEU A 141 -7.50 5.71 -9.44
C LEU A 141 -8.91 5.31 -9.06
N VAL A 142 -9.10 4.61 -7.93
CA VAL A 142 -10.43 4.35 -7.39
C VAL A 142 -11.12 5.66 -7.03
N PHE A 143 -10.38 6.64 -6.47
CA PHE A 143 -10.88 7.99 -6.23
C PHE A 143 -11.27 8.71 -7.54
N VAL A 144 -10.41 8.65 -8.55
CA VAL A 144 -10.70 9.22 -9.88
C VAL A 144 -11.94 8.58 -10.50
N LEU A 145 -12.13 7.26 -10.34
CA LEU A 145 -13.32 6.55 -10.81
C LEU A 145 -14.61 6.98 -10.11
N CYS A 146 -14.54 7.40 -8.84
CA CYS A 146 -15.70 7.93 -8.12
C CYS A 146 -16.21 9.23 -8.73
N ILE A 147 -15.31 10.08 -9.21
CA ILE A 147 -15.60 11.45 -9.63
C ILE A 147 -15.83 11.55 -11.14
N LEU A 148 -14.98 10.91 -11.96
CA LEU A 148 -15.08 11.00 -13.41
C LEU A 148 -16.10 10.01 -13.99
N PRO A 149 -17.05 10.48 -14.82
CA PRO A 149 -17.95 9.61 -15.57
C PRO A 149 -17.19 9.03 -16.78
N LEU A 150 -16.32 8.05 -16.54
CA LEU A 150 -15.69 7.27 -17.59
C LEU A 150 -16.72 6.26 -18.16
N ALA A 151 -16.63 5.93 -19.45
CA ALA A 151 -17.55 4.99 -20.08
C ALA A 151 -17.52 3.63 -19.36
N ASP A 152 -18.68 3.03 -19.09
CA ASP A 152 -18.89 1.88 -18.19
C ASP A 152 -18.00 0.65 -18.47
N GLY A 153 -17.57 0.41 -19.73
CA GLY A 153 -16.68 -0.70 -20.07
C GLY A 153 -15.21 -0.50 -19.65
N ASN A 154 -14.75 0.74 -19.52
CA ASN A 154 -13.34 1.05 -19.30
C ASN A 154 -12.97 1.07 -17.81
N ASN A 155 -13.95 1.33 -16.94
CA ASN A 155 -13.74 1.43 -15.48
C ASN A 155 -13.28 0.11 -14.86
N MET A 156 -13.72 -1.03 -15.42
CA MET A 156 -13.35 -2.37 -14.92
C MET A 156 -11.86 -2.66 -15.07
N HIS A 157 -11.22 -2.22 -16.15
CA HIS A 157 -9.78 -2.45 -16.37
C HIS A 157 -8.91 -1.62 -15.43
N LEU A 158 -9.30 -0.38 -15.14
CA LEU A 158 -8.61 0.48 -14.17
C LEU A 158 -8.72 -0.08 -12.75
N MET A 159 -9.94 -0.43 -12.33
CA MET A 159 -10.17 -0.95 -10.99
C MET A 159 -9.46 -2.29 -10.75
N ARG A 160 -9.45 -3.19 -11.76
CA ARG A 160 -8.69 -4.45 -11.68
C ARG A 160 -7.18 -4.23 -11.62
N ALA A 161 -6.68 -3.16 -12.24
CA ALA A 161 -5.25 -2.84 -12.25
C ALA A 161 -4.77 -2.25 -10.93
N GLU A 162 -5.66 -1.68 -10.12
CA GLU A 162 -5.33 -1.06 -8.84
C GLU A 162 -5.82 -1.86 -7.63
N SER A 163 -6.88 -2.66 -7.77
CA SER A 163 -7.40 -3.45 -6.63
C SER A 163 -6.53 -4.66 -6.35
N PRO A 164 -5.90 -4.73 -5.18
CA PRO A 164 -5.08 -5.86 -4.79
C PRO A 164 -5.91 -7.12 -4.54
N GLY A 165 -5.52 -8.22 -5.17
CA GLY A 165 -6.08 -9.53 -4.88
C GLY A 165 -6.67 -10.28 -6.09
N PRO A 166 -6.89 -11.60 -5.95
CA PRO A 166 -7.25 -12.48 -7.04
C PRO A 166 -8.70 -12.37 -7.55
N SER A 167 -9.58 -11.64 -6.85
CA SER A 167 -10.97 -11.47 -7.29
C SER A 167 -11.58 -10.16 -6.81
N VAL A 168 -12.04 -9.33 -7.74
CA VAL A 168 -12.88 -8.16 -7.44
C VAL A 168 -14.34 -8.59 -7.49
N GLY A 169 -14.96 -8.83 -6.35
CA GLY A 169 -16.40 -9.04 -6.25
C GLY A 169 -17.15 -7.74 -6.58
N LYS A 170 -18.16 -7.79 -7.45
CA LYS A 170 -19.06 -6.66 -7.66
C LYS A 170 -20.02 -6.56 -6.47
N LEU A 171 -19.93 -5.48 -5.69
CA LEU A 171 -20.85 -5.21 -4.59
C LEU A 171 -22.23 -4.72 -5.10
N VAL A 172 -22.21 -3.90 -6.14
CA VAL A 172 -23.39 -3.33 -6.80
C VAL A 172 -23.18 -3.29 -8.32
N PRO A 173 -24.23 -3.18 -9.13
CA PRO A 173 -24.15 -3.22 -10.59
C PRO A 173 -23.23 -2.14 -11.20
N LYS A 174 -23.16 -0.96 -10.56
CA LYS A 174 -22.34 0.17 -11.03
C LYS A 174 -21.04 0.28 -10.25
N MET A 175 -19.90 0.21 -10.91
CA MET A 175 -18.55 0.30 -10.33
C MET A 175 -18.34 1.59 -9.52
N ARG A 176 -18.86 2.73 -10.02
CA ARG A 176 -18.79 4.02 -9.31
C ARG A 176 -19.48 3.96 -7.94
N SER A 177 -20.65 3.32 -7.86
CA SER A 177 -21.37 3.19 -6.58
C SER A 177 -20.60 2.31 -5.59
N THR A 178 -19.97 1.22 -6.06
CA THR A 178 -19.07 0.39 -5.25
C THR A 178 -17.93 1.23 -4.67
N ALA A 179 -17.23 1.98 -5.52
CA ALA A 179 -16.12 2.81 -5.10
C ALA A 179 -16.56 3.87 -4.08
N MET A 180 -17.69 4.57 -4.30
CA MET A 180 -18.22 5.58 -3.37
C MET A 180 -18.56 4.99 -1.99
N ILE A 181 -19.16 3.79 -1.94
CA ILE A 181 -19.48 3.12 -0.66
C ILE A 181 -18.19 2.77 0.09
N LEU A 182 -17.19 2.18 -0.59
CA LEU A 182 -15.92 1.80 0.03
C LEU A 182 -15.17 3.03 0.56
N TYR A 183 -15.12 4.13 -0.22
CA TYR A 183 -14.55 5.40 0.25
C TYR A 183 -15.31 5.99 1.44
N GLY A 184 -16.65 5.90 1.43
CA GLY A 184 -17.47 6.34 2.56
C GLY A 184 -17.16 5.58 3.85
N ILE A 185 -17.00 4.24 3.76
CA ILE A 185 -16.61 3.40 4.90
C ILE A 185 -15.20 3.78 5.38
N TYR A 186 -14.26 3.94 4.46
CA TYR A 186 -12.89 4.33 4.77
C TYR A 186 -12.83 5.66 5.51
N ALA A 187 -13.49 6.69 4.98
CA ALA A 187 -13.55 8.01 5.62
C ALA A 187 -14.25 7.96 6.99
N ALA A 188 -15.35 7.22 7.11
CA ALA A 188 -16.05 7.09 8.38
C ALA A 188 -15.20 6.42 9.46
N LEU A 189 -14.50 5.33 9.13
CA LEU A 189 -13.59 4.66 10.05
C LEU A 189 -12.42 5.58 10.46
N THR A 190 -11.86 6.36 9.52
CA THR A 190 -10.79 7.35 9.83
C THR A 190 -11.28 8.39 10.83
N VAL A 191 -12.51 8.92 10.63
CA VAL A 191 -13.08 9.92 11.55
C VAL A 191 -13.36 9.30 12.93
N VAL A 192 -13.91 8.08 12.98
CA VAL A 192 -14.18 7.38 14.27
C VAL A 192 -12.86 7.16 15.02
N GLU A 193 -11.81 6.73 14.36
CA GLU A 193 -10.48 6.60 14.99
C GLU A 193 -9.99 7.94 15.55
N GLY A 194 -10.02 9.01 14.73
CA GLY A 194 -9.61 10.33 15.18
C GLY A 194 -10.35 10.82 16.42
N ILE A 195 -11.66 10.59 16.47
CA ILE A 195 -12.49 10.93 17.65
C ILE A 195 -12.05 10.12 18.87
N LEU A 196 -11.80 8.82 18.75
CA LEU A 196 -11.36 7.98 19.86
C LEU A 196 -9.96 8.38 20.34
N LEU A 197 -9.06 8.79 19.45
CA LEU A 197 -7.74 9.30 19.82
C LEU A 197 -7.84 10.63 20.60
N LEU A 198 -8.75 11.53 20.23
CA LEU A 198 -9.04 12.75 20.97
C LEU A 198 -9.56 12.45 22.37
N PHE A 199 -10.46 11.48 22.55
CA PHE A 199 -10.89 11.03 23.87
C PHE A 199 -9.75 10.45 24.72
N GLY A 200 -8.70 9.91 24.08
CA GLY A 200 -7.49 9.45 24.73
C GLY A 200 -6.54 10.57 25.17
N GLY A 201 -6.86 11.84 24.89
CA GLY A 201 -6.06 13.00 25.26
C GLY A 201 -4.99 13.37 24.22
N MET A 202 -5.04 12.84 23.00
CA MET A 202 -4.20 13.32 21.91
C MET A 202 -4.54 14.75 21.51
N SER A 203 -3.54 15.53 21.07
CA SER A 203 -3.81 16.81 20.41
C SER A 203 -4.60 16.61 19.11
N LEU A 204 -5.37 17.61 18.69
CA LEU A 204 -6.13 17.52 17.44
C LEU A 204 -5.22 17.21 16.24
N PHE A 205 -4.05 17.83 16.18
CA PHE A 205 -3.08 17.60 15.12
C PHE A 205 -2.58 16.15 15.12
N ASP A 206 -2.16 15.64 16.28
CA ASP A 206 -1.65 14.28 16.43
C ASP A 206 -2.75 13.25 16.11
N ALA A 207 -3.97 13.45 16.59
CA ALA A 207 -5.10 12.56 16.34
C ALA A 207 -5.45 12.47 14.86
N VAL A 208 -5.49 13.61 14.15
CA VAL A 208 -5.79 13.64 12.72
C VAL A 208 -4.66 12.99 11.91
N THR A 209 -3.40 13.35 12.16
CA THR A 209 -2.26 12.79 11.41
C THR A 209 -2.11 11.29 11.65
N THR A 210 -2.27 10.84 12.91
CA THR A 210 -2.22 9.41 13.24
C THR A 210 -3.37 8.64 12.58
N SER A 211 -4.62 9.12 12.66
CA SER A 211 -5.75 8.44 12.03
C SER A 211 -5.63 8.37 10.50
N LEU A 212 -5.09 9.39 9.85
CA LEU A 212 -4.81 9.36 8.42
C LEU A 212 -3.76 8.30 8.05
N ALA A 213 -2.68 8.21 8.84
CA ALA A 213 -1.60 7.25 8.62
C ALA A 213 -2.04 5.81 8.94
N THR A 214 -2.83 5.60 10.01
CA THR A 214 -3.40 4.29 10.36
C THR A 214 -4.36 3.81 9.28
N ALA A 215 -5.29 4.67 8.85
CA ALA A 215 -6.28 4.33 7.83
C ALA A 215 -5.62 3.90 6.52
N GLY A 216 -4.58 4.63 6.10
CA GLY A 216 -3.78 4.26 4.94
C GLY A 216 -2.95 3.00 5.13
N THR A 217 -2.80 2.50 6.37
CA THR A 217 -1.84 1.46 6.76
C THR A 217 -0.42 1.82 6.34
N GLY A 218 0.02 3.06 6.65
CA GLY A 218 1.27 3.59 6.15
C GLY A 218 2.35 3.87 7.20
N GLY A 219 1.97 4.16 8.47
CA GLY A 219 2.88 4.18 9.61
C GLY A 219 3.82 5.39 9.76
N PHE A 220 3.67 6.44 8.96
CA PHE A 220 4.43 7.66 9.22
C PHE A 220 4.02 8.28 10.55
N GLY A 221 4.92 8.23 11.52
CA GLY A 221 4.80 8.93 12.79
C GLY A 221 5.13 10.40 12.68
N ILE A 222 4.67 11.16 13.67
CA ILE A 222 5.01 12.58 13.89
C ILE A 222 6.00 12.75 15.03
N LYS A 223 6.35 11.65 15.70
CA LYS A 223 7.38 11.56 16.74
C LYS A 223 8.48 10.60 16.34
N ASN A 224 9.69 10.84 16.79
CA ASN A 224 10.85 10.01 16.52
C ASN A 224 10.67 8.58 17.07
N ASN A 225 10.01 8.45 18.24
CA ASN A 225 9.71 7.16 18.87
C ASN A 225 8.38 6.55 18.41
N SER A 226 7.84 6.98 17.26
CA SER A 226 6.57 6.51 16.69
C SER A 226 5.43 6.60 17.74
N MET A 227 4.88 5.47 18.21
CA MET A 227 3.75 5.44 19.15
C MET A 227 4.17 5.15 20.61
N ALA A 228 5.48 5.04 20.91
CA ALA A 228 5.97 4.65 22.22
C ALA A 228 5.57 5.64 23.35
N ASP A 229 5.57 6.94 23.05
CA ASP A 229 5.31 8.00 24.04
C ASP A 229 3.83 8.25 24.34
N TYR A 230 2.92 7.59 23.63
CA TYR A 230 1.49 7.74 23.85
C TYR A 230 0.97 6.77 24.91
N SER A 231 -0.16 7.12 25.54
CA SER A 231 -0.79 6.29 26.58
C SER A 231 -1.19 4.91 26.04
N MET A 232 -1.27 3.92 26.93
CA MET A 232 -1.70 2.56 26.59
C MET A 232 -3.08 2.53 25.92
N TYR A 233 -3.99 3.45 26.29
CA TYR A 233 -5.29 3.59 25.65
C TYR A 233 -5.15 3.94 24.16
N ILE A 234 -4.35 4.97 23.85
CA ILE A 234 -4.09 5.42 22.48
C ILE A 234 -3.45 4.30 21.65
N GLN A 235 -2.42 3.64 22.19
CA GLN A 235 -1.76 2.50 21.54
C GLN A 235 -2.77 1.38 21.22
N ASN A 236 -3.66 1.06 22.15
CA ASN A 236 -4.68 0.02 21.92
C ASN A 236 -5.71 0.45 20.86
N VAL A 237 -6.14 1.70 20.85
CA VAL A 237 -7.03 2.23 19.79
C VAL A 237 -6.36 2.08 18.43
N VAL A 238 -5.11 2.53 18.28
CA VAL A 238 -4.36 2.41 17.02
C VAL A 238 -4.20 0.94 16.61
N ALA A 239 -3.84 0.04 17.55
CA ALA A 239 -3.69 -1.38 17.26
C ALA A 239 -4.99 -2.02 16.74
N VAL A 240 -6.13 -1.69 17.35
CA VAL A 240 -7.45 -2.17 16.91
C VAL A 240 -7.80 -1.62 15.53
N PHE A 241 -7.52 -0.33 15.26
CA PHE A 241 -7.82 0.24 13.96
C PHE A 241 -6.87 -0.25 12.87
N MET A 242 -5.57 -0.46 13.14
CA MET A 242 -4.68 -1.18 12.22
C MET A 242 -5.26 -2.54 11.84
N PHE A 243 -5.70 -3.33 12.84
CA PHE A 243 -6.35 -4.61 12.60
C PHE A 243 -7.61 -4.47 11.72
N ILE A 244 -8.48 -3.49 11.99
CA ILE A 244 -9.70 -3.19 11.23
C ILE A 244 -9.37 -2.82 9.78
N PHE A 245 -8.42 -1.93 9.52
CA PHE A 245 -8.03 -1.53 8.17
C PHE A 245 -7.34 -2.65 7.38
N GLY A 246 -6.79 -3.66 8.05
CA GLY A 246 -6.26 -4.89 7.43
C GLY A 246 -7.33 -5.87 6.95
N VAL A 247 -8.59 -5.70 7.32
CA VAL A 247 -9.73 -6.53 6.89
C VAL A 247 -10.23 -6.08 5.53
N ASN A 248 -10.73 -7.02 4.73
CA ASN A 248 -11.37 -6.74 3.44
C ASN A 248 -12.58 -5.79 3.61
N PHE A 249 -12.57 -4.64 2.93
CA PHE A 249 -13.63 -3.63 3.02
C PHE A 249 -15.02 -4.14 2.60
N ASN A 250 -15.08 -5.21 1.78
CA ASN A 250 -16.35 -5.87 1.46
C ASN A 250 -17.05 -6.44 2.69
N ILE A 251 -16.31 -6.83 3.73
CA ILE A 251 -16.88 -7.33 5.00
C ILE A 251 -17.68 -6.23 5.69
N TYR A 252 -17.18 -4.99 5.72
CA TYR A 252 -17.91 -3.85 6.29
C TYR A 252 -19.17 -3.51 5.51
N PHE A 253 -19.10 -3.62 4.17
CA PHE A 253 -20.30 -3.48 3.36
C PHE A 253 -21.34 -4.57 3.68
N LEU A 254 -20.93 -5.82 3.82
CA LEU A 254 -21.82 -6.93 4.21
C LEU A 254 -22.42 -6.73 5.62
N MET A 255 -21.67 -6.11 6.55
CA MET A 255 -22.20 -5.70 7.86
C MET A 255 -23.32 -4.66 7.72
N LEU A 256 -23.11 -3.62 6.88
CA LEU A 256 -24.12 -2.58 6.61
C LEU A 256 -25.38 -3.15 5.99
N VAL A 257 -25.27 -4.13 5.09
CA VAL A 257 -26.39 -4.80 4.41
C VAL A 257 -27.00 -5.93 5.26
N ARG A 258 -26.50 -6.15 6.49
CA ARG A 258 -26.97 -7.16 7.45
C ARG A 258 -26.93 -8.59 6.92
N LYS A 259 -25.80 -9.00 6.32
CA LYS A 259 -25.56 -10.35 5.81
C LYS A 259 -24.54 -11.14 6.64
N PRO A 260 -24.79 -11.47 7.92
CA PRO A 260 -23.81 -12.08 8.81
C PRO A 260 -23.37 -13.47 8.36
N LYS A 261 -24.20 -14.22 7.66
CA LYS A 261 -23.86 -15.56 7.16
C LYS A 261 -22.71 -15.52 6.16
N GLU A 262 -22.68 -14.53 5.24
CA GLU A 262 -21.63 -14.34 4.25
C GLU A 262 -20.30 -13.95 4.93
N ILE A 263 -20.35 -13.15 5.99
CA ILE A 263 -19.19 -12.75 6.79
C ILE A 263 -18.55 -13.97 7.47
N LEU A 264 -19.39 -14.78 8.15
CA LEU A 264 -18.96 -15.98 8.86
C LEU A 264 -18.44 -17.09 7.91
N GLN A 265 -18.76 -17.04 6.63
CA GLN A 265 -18.25 -17.98 5.63
C GLN A 265 -16.92 -17.53 5.00
N SER A 266 -16.47 -16.31 5.26
CA SER A 266 -15.20 -15.82 4.71
C SER A 266 -14.01 -16.60 5.28
N GLU A 267 -13.37 -17.39 4.43
CA GLU A 267 -12.15 -18.14 4.76
C GLU A 267 -10.97 -17.21 5.00
N GLU A 268 -10.90 -16.13 4.21
CA GLU A 268 -9.82 -15.15 4.32
C GLU A 268 -9.85 -14.45 5.68
N LEU A 269 -11.03 -13.98 6.13
CA LEU A 269 -11.19 -13.35 7.43
C LEU A 269 -10.81 -14.31 8.58
N LYS A 270 -11.28 -15.56 8.52
CA LYS A 270 -10.93 -16.56 9.54
C LYS A 270 -9.44 -16.84 9.62
N THR A 271 -8.79 -16.95 8.47
CA THR A 271 -7.34 -17.19 8.39
C THR A 271 -6.57 -15.99 8.95
N TYR A 272 -6.99 -14.75 8.58
CA TYR A 272 -6.41 -13.52 9.12
C TYR A 272 -6.51 -13.44 10.64
N LEU A 273 -7.72 -13.64 11.19
CA LEU A 273 -7.96 -13.69 12.64
C LEU A 273 -7.08 -14.75 13.33
N GLY A 274 -7.02 -15.95 12.76
CA GLY A 274 -6.21 -17.05 13.29
C GLY A 274 -4.72 -16.72 13.33
N ILE A 275 -4.18 -16.13 12.24
CA ILE A 275 -2.76 -15.75 12.18
C ILE A 275 -2.45 -14.68 13.23
N VAL A 276 -3.27 -13.61 13.31
CA VAL A 276 -3.06 -12.53 14.29
C VAL A 276 -3.11 -13.09 15.73
N LEU A 277 -4.09 -13.91 16.04
CA LEU A 277 -4.24 -14.48 17.38
C LEU A 277 -3.05 -15.38 17.73
N VAL A 278 -2.71 -16.33 16.86
CA VAL A 278 -1.60 -17.27 17.12
C VAL A 278 -0.26 -16.53 17.25
N ALA A 279 0.03 -15.59 16.31
CA ALA A 279 1.27 -14.81 16.37
C ALA A 279 1.35 -13.98 17.65
N THR A 280 0.24 -13.31 18.03
CA THR A 280 0.19 -12.51 19.28
C THR A 280 0.45 -13.36 20.51
N VAL A 281 -0.20 -14.52 20.63
CA VAL A 281 -0.01 -15.40 21.78
C VAL A 281 1.42 -15.95 21.85
N VAL A 282 1.97 -16.43 20.73
CA VAL A 282 3.32 -17.00 20.68
C VAL A 282 4.38 -15.94 21.03
N ILE A 283 4.27 -14.74 20.44
CA ILE A 283 5.19 -13.63 20.74
C ILE A 283 5.03 -13.23 22.20
N ALA A 284 3.82 -13.03 22.71
CA ALA A 284 3.58 -12.62 24.08
C ALA A 284 4.20 -13.61 25.11
N LEU A 285 4.04 -14.92 24.87
CA LEU A 285 4.68 -15.94 25.70
C LEU A 285 6.21 -15.88 25.61
N ASN A 286 6.75 -15.63 24.43
CA ASN A 286 8.20 -15.60 24.20
C ASN A 286 8.86 -14.36 24.86
N ILE A 287 8.18 -13.20 24.92
CA ILE A 287 8.70 -11.97 25.51
C ILE A 287 8.30 -11.79 27.00
N SER A 288 7.38 -12.61 27.53
CA SER A 288 6.83 -12.44 28.88
C SER A 288 7.89 -12.50 29.99
N GLY A 289 8.97 -13.25 29.76
CA GLY A 289 10.06 -13.37 30.73
C GLY A 289 10.89 -12.09 30.92
N SER A 290 10.84 -11.15 29.98
CA SER A 290 11.57 -9.87 30.02
C SER A 290 10.70 -8.68 30.45
N LEU A 291 9.39 -8.89 30.67
CA LEU A 291 8.42 -7.83 30.96
C LEU A 291 7.76 -8.00 32.33
N SER A 292 7.25 -6.90 32.87
CA SER A 292 6.66 -6.85 34.21
C SER A 292 5.34 -7.66 34.35
N SER A 293 4.63 -7.90 33.26
CA SER A 293 3.34 -8.60 33.27
C SER A 293 3.03 -9.22 31.91
N ILE A 294 2.34 -10.37 31.94
CA ILE A 294 1.83 -11.03 30.72
C ILE A 294 0.83 -10.13 29.94
N TRP A 295 0.11 -9.24 30.62
CA TRP A 295 -0.81 -8.31 29.98
C TRP A 295 -0.08 -7.25 29.15
N VAL A 296 1.07 -6.76 29.65
CA VAL A 296 1.94 -5.85 28.89
C VAL A 296 2.54 -6.57 27.70
N ALA A 297 2.97 -7.82 27.89
CA ALA A 297 3.49 -8.65 26.80
C ALA A 297 2.42 -8.89 25.71
N LEU A 298 1.19 -9.18 26.08
CA LEU A 298 0.07 -9.36 25.15
C LEU A 298 -0.23 -8.07 24.38
N GLN A 299 -0.24 -6.92 25.07
CA GLN A 299 -0.50 -5.63 24.44
C GLN A 299 0.60 -5.27 23.42
N GLN A 300 1.88 -5.39 23.83
CA GLN A 300 3.00 -5.12 22.93
C GLN A 300 3.02 -6.07 21.74
N ALA A 301 2.81 -7.37 21.99
CA ALA A 301 2.75 -8.38 20.93
C ALA A 301 1.59 -8.09 19.96
N PHE A 302 0.38 -7.79 20.46
CA PHE A 302 -0.78 -7.47 19.63
C PHE A 302 -0.53 -6.22 18.78
N PHE A 303 0.06 -5.16 19.37
CA PHE A 303 0.40 -3.95 18.64
C PHE A 303 1.36 -4.25 17.48
N GLN A 304 2.49 -4.93 17.76
CA GLN A 304 3.49 -5.20 16.74
C GLN A 304 2.98 -6.19 15.68
N VAL A 305 2.25 -7.22 16.08
CA VAL A 305 1.64 -8.18 15.14
C VAL A 305 0.66 -7.47 14.20
N THR A 306 -0.24 -6.63 14.75
CA THR A 306 -1.20 -5.90 13.90
C THR A 306 -0.49 -4.88 13.02
N SER A 307 0.50 -4.16 13.53
CA SER A 307 1.32 -3.21 12.76
C SER A 307 2.01 -3.88 11.57
N ILE A 308 2.65 -5.01 11.78
CA ILE A 308 3.45 -5.68 10.74
C ILE A 308 2.57 -6.43 9.74
N ILE A 309 1.56 -7.20 10.18
CA ILE A 309 0.72 -7.98 9.25
C ILE A 309 -0.15 -7.07 8.38
N THR A 310 -0.58 -5.93 8.89
CA THR A 310 -1.33 -4.94 8.11
C THR A 310 -0.43 -4.03 7.30
N THR A 311 0.88 -4.24 7.42
CA THR A 311 1.89 -3.41 6.75
C THR A 311 1.77 -1.92 7.10
N THR A 312 1.34 -1.61 8.33
CA THR A 312 1.24 -0.23 8.80
C THR A 312 2.61 0.31 9.23
N GLY A 313 3.36 -0.45 10.04
CA GLY A 313 4.73 -0.08 10.41
C GLY A 313 4.87 0.83 11.64
N PHE A 314 3.80 1.17 12.35
CA PHE A 314 3.94 1.84 13.66
C PHE A 314 4.61 0.94 14.69
N SER A 315 5.35 1.53 15.61
CA SER A 315 6.03 0.82 16.69
C SER A 315 5.78 1.47 18.05
N THR A 316 5.67 0.64 19.09
CA THR A 316 5.62 1.06 20.49
C THR A 316 6.88 0.69 21.25
N VAL A 317 7.67 -0.22 20.69
CA VAL A 317 8.92 -0.75 21.28
C VAL A 317 9.90 -1.07 20.16
N ASP A 318 11.18 -1.07 20.49
CA ASP A 318 12.22 -1.55 19.59
C ASP A 318 12.27 -3.09 19.62
N PHE A 319 11.63 -3.72 18.65
CA PHE A 319 11.61 -5.18 18.54
C PHE A 319 12.93 -5.77 18.01
N ASN A 320 13.95 -4.95 17.69
CA ASN A 320 15.30 -5.45 17.43
C ASN A 320 15.88 -6.20 18.64
N HIS A 321 15.46 -5.82 19.84
CA HIS A 321 15.90 -6.43 21.10
C HIS A 321 15.05 -7.65 21.52
N TRP A 322 14.04 -8.01 20.74
CA TRP A 322 13.21 -9.18 21.05
C TRP A 322 13.93 -10.49 20.75
N PRO A 323 13.53 -11.61 21.41
CA PRO A 323 14.09 -12.93 21.13
C PRO A 323 13.92 -13.31 19.65
N GLU A 324 14.86 -14.12 19.13
CA GLU A 324 14.95 -14.49 17.71
C GLU A 324 13.65 -15.09 17.15
N LEU A 325 12.92 -15.89 17.96
CA LEU A 325 11.64 -16.46 17.53
C LEU A 325 10.61 -15.37 17.24
N SER A 326 10.54 -14.34 18.09
CA SER A 326 9.61 -13.21 17.90
C SER A 326 9.98 -12.40 16.67
N LYS A 327 11.28 -12.13 16.45
CA LYS A 327 11.76 -11.45 15.23
C LYS A 327 11.44 -12.26 13.96
N PHE A 328 11.68 -13.58 14.00
CA PHE A 328 11.37 -14.47 12.88
C PHE A 328 9.88 -14.46 12.52
N ILE A 329 8.99 -14.50 13.54
CA ILE A 329 7.53 -14.42 13.32
C ILE A 329 7.18 -13.07 12.68
N LEU A 330 7.71 -11.93 13.19
CA LEU A 330 7.45 -10.62 12.62
C LEU A 330 7.91 -10.54 11.15
N VAL A 331 9.12 -11.03 10.84
CA VAL A 331 9.61 -11.10 9.45
C VAL A 331 8.67 -11.96 8.58
N GLY A 332 8.21 -13.10 9.07
CA GLY A 332 7.21 -13.91 8.37
C GLY A 332 5.91 -13.17 8.09
N LEU A 333 5.42 -12.36 9.06
CA LEU A 333 4.23 -11.55 8.90
C LEU A 333 4.40 -10.40 7.87
N MET A 334 5.61 -9.85 7.71
CA MET A 334 5.89 -8.84 6.66
C MET A 334 5.54 -9.37 5.26
N PHE A 335 5.80 -10.65 4.99
CA PHE A 335 5.48 -11.26 3.69
C PHE A 335 3.99 -11.53 3.54
N MET A 336 3.28 -11.88 4.60
CA MET A 336 1.88 -12.31 4.51
C MET A 336 0.95 -11.20 4.08
N GLY A 337 1.05 -10.02 4.70
CA GLY A 337 0.15 -8.90 4.47
C GLY A 337 -1.26 -9.13 5.04
N GLY A 338 -2.17 -8.17 4.80
CA GLY A 338 -3.58 -8.27 5.21
C GLY A 338 -4.48 -8.96 4.19
N CYS A 339 -5.80 -8.78 4.34
CA CYS A 339 -6.78 -9.32 3.41
C CYS A 339 -6.77 -8.62 2.06
N ALA A 340 -7.13 -9.33 1.00
CA ALA A 340 -7.37 -8.73 -0.31
C ALA A 340 -8.53 -7.72 -0.24
N GLY A 341 -8.37 -6.55 -0.88
CA GLY A 341 -9.37 -5.48 -0.78
C GLY A 341 -9.37 -4.76 0.57
N SER A 342 -8.28 -4.82 1.33
CA SER A 342 -7.92 -3.93 2.43
C SER A 342 -6.92 -2.86 1.97
N THR A 343 -6.58 -1.91 2.84
CA THR A 343 -5.56 -0.90 2.56
C THR A 343 -4.13 -1.43 2.67
N SER A 344 -3.90 -2.57 3.32
CA SER A 344 -2.58 -3.15 3.58
C SER A 344 -1.82 -3.55 2.30
N GLY A 345 -0.50 -3.63 2.38
CA GLY A 345 0.41 -4.17 1.38
C GLY A 345 0.60 -5.69 1.46
N GLY A 346 1.78 -6.19 1.07
CA GLY A 346 2.18 -7.59 1.13
C GLY A 346 1.53 -8.51 0.09
N ILE A 347 1.81 -9.80 0.20
CA ILE A 347 1.37 -10.85 -0.74
C ILE A 347 -0.15 -11.06 -0.73
N LYS A 348 -0.84 -10.75 0.34
CA LYS A 348 -2.26 -10.98 0.64
C LYS A 348 -2.60 -12.42 1.05
N ILE A 349 -3.39 -12.51 2.11
CA ILE A 349 -3.80 -13.80 2.68
C ILE A 349 -4.55 -14.67 1.68
N SER A 350 -5.39 -14.10 0.83
CA SER A 350 -6.11 -14.85 -0.22
C SER A 350 -5.19 -15.60 -1.17
N ARG A 351 -4.03 -15.00 -1.57
CA ARG A 351 -3.05 -15.69 -2.41
C ARG A 351 -2.37 -16.85 -1.66
N ILE A 352 -2.06 -16.66 -0.39
CA ILE A 352 -1.48 -17.70 0.44
C ILE A 352 -2.44 -18.88 0.57
N ILE A 353 -3.74 -18.62 0.81
CA ILE A 353 -4.77 -19.67 0.86
C ILE A 353 -4.87 -20.42 -0.47
N ILE A 354 -4.91 -19.69 -1.60
CA ILE A 354 -4.98 -20.33 -2.93
C ILE A 354 -3.74 -21.18 -3.19
N ALA A 355 -2.53 -20.65 -2.92
CA ALA A 355 -1.28 -21.37 -3.09
C ALA A 355 -1.22 -22.64 -2.21
N TRP A 356 -1.62 -22.53 -0.95
CA TRP A 356 -1.69 -23.67 -0.03
C TRP A 356 -2.66 -24.77 -0.51
N LYS A 357 -3.87 -24.35 -0.96
CA LYS A 357 -4.86 -25.28 -1.53
C LYS A 357 -4.37 -25.91 -2.83
N ASN A 358 -3.68 -25.13 -3.67
CA ASN A 358 -3.08 -25.65 -4.89
C ASN A 358 -1.99 -26.70 -4.58
N LEU A 359 -1.07 -26.38 -3.67
CA LEU A 359 -0.03 -27.30 -3.23
C LEU A 359 -0.63 -28.62 -2.69
N LYS A 360 -1.65 -28.52 -1.83
CA LYS A 360 -2.37 -29.69 -1.31
C LYS A 360 -3.01 -30.54 -2.42
N ASN A 361 -3.57 -29.88 -3.44
CA ASN A 361 -4.16 -30.57 -4.59
C ASN A 361 -3.09 -31.25 -5.44
N GLU A 362 -1.97 -30.60 -5.71
CA GLU A 362 -0.85 -31.19 -6.45
C GLU A 362 -0.30 -32.44 -5.73
N ILE A 363 -0.05 -32.34 -4.43
CA ILE A 363 0.37 -33.50 -3.63
C ILE A 363 -0.67 -34.63 -3.69
N SER A 364 -1.95 -34.29 -3.57
CA SER A 364 -3.04 -35.28 -3.65
C SER A 364 -3.15 -35.91 -5.06
N SER A 365 -2.79 -35.21 -6.12
CA SER A 365 -2.80 -35.73 -7.48
C SER A 365 -1.74 -36.80 -7.74
N PHE A 366 -0.60 -36.72 -7.05
CA PHE A 366 0.42 -37.78 -7.08
C PHE A 366 -0.09 -39.08 -6.45
N VAL A 367 -0.92 -38.98 -5.39
CA VAL A 367 -1.49 -40.14 -4.71
C VAL A 367 -2.73 -40.69 -5.44
N HIS A 368 -3.56 -39.78 -5.99
CA HIS A 368 -4.82 -40.12 -6.65
C HIS A 368 -4.93 -39.45 -8.04
N PRO A 369 -4.21 -39.95 -9.07
CA PRO A 369 -4.10 -39.26 -10.38
C PRO A 369 -5.43 -39.07 -11.14
N LYS A 370 -6.43 -39.93 -10.89
CA LYS A 370 -7.73 -39.85 -11.54
C LYS A 370 -8.74 -38.93 -10.86
N ARG A 371 -8.39 -38.33 -9.71
CA ARG A 371 -9.29 -37.46 -8.96
C ARG A 371 -9.31 -36.06 -9.56
N VAL A 372 -10.47 -35.61 -10.02
CA VAL A 372 -10.68 -34.21 -10.42
C VAL A 372 -10.72 -33.35 -9.17
N GLN A 373 -9.74 -32.43 -9.04
CA GLN A 373 -9.62 -31.55 -7.91
C GLN A 373 -9.99 -30.11 -8.31
N VAL A 374 -10.82 -29.47 -7.50
CA VAL A 374 -11.27 -28.10 -7.72
C VAL A 374 -10.94 -27.26 -6.53
N ILE A 375 -10.13 -26.21 -6.72
CA ILE A 375 -9.86 -25.22 -5.70
C ILE A 375 -11.11 -24.36 -5.48
N ARG A 376 -11.53 -24.22 -4.25
CA ARG A 376 -12.65 -23.34 -3.86
C ARG A 376 -12.12 -22.30 -2.86
N LEU A 377 -12.55 -21.06 -3.00
CA LEU A 377 -12.35 -19.98 -2.05
C LEU A 377 -13.72 -19.38 -1.73
N GLU A 378 -14.05 -19.28 -0.43
CA GLU A 378 -15.36 -18.79 0.02
C GLU A 378 -16.55 -19.53 -0.62
N GLY A 379 -16.42 -20.85 -0.78
CA GLY A 379 -17.42 -21.72 -1.41
C GLY A 379 -17.48 -21.63 -2.94
N ARG A 380 -16.83 -20.66 -3.58
CA ARG A 380 -16.81 -20.47 -5.04
C ARG A 380 -15.60 -21.16 -5.68
N LYS A 381 -15.81 -21.71 -6.89
CA LYS A 381 -14.72 -22.31 -7.67
C LYS A 381 -13.75 -21.23 -8.11
N VAL A 382 -12.47 -21.43 -7.82
CA VAL A 382 -11.37 -20.60 -8.35
C VAL A 382 -11.02 -21.09 -9.76
N GLY A 383 -11.03 -20.18 -10.73
CA GLY A 383 -10.65 -20.51 -12.12
C GLY A 383 -9.17 -20.86 -12.24
N ASN A 384 -8.83 -21.74 -13.17
CA ASN A 384 -7.43 -22.13 -13.40
C ASN A 384 -6.54 -20.94 -13.79
N ASP A 385 -7.09 -19.92 -14.44
CA ASP A 385 -6.34 -18.71 -14.79
C ASP A 385 -5.92 -17.91 -13.54
N VAL A 386 -6.77 -17.89 -12.51
CA VAL A 386 -6.45 -17.26 -11.23
C VAL A 386 -5.32 -18.03 -10.54
N VAL A 387 -5.37 -19.36 -10.51
CA VAL A 387 -4.31 -20.20 -9.90
C VAL A 387 -2.98 -19.99 -10.64
N LYS A 388 -2.98 -20.00 -11.97
CA LYS A 388 -1.79 -19.70 -12.79
C LYS A 388 -1.24 -18.31 -12.49
N SER A 389 -2.12 -17.31 -12.36
CA SER A 389 -1.72 -15.93 -12.03
C SER A 389 -1.08 -15.83 -10.64
N VAL A 390 -1.61 -16.55 -9.65
CA VAL A 390 -1.04 -16.61 -8.30
C VAL A 390 0.34 -17.28 -8.31
N ASN A 391 0.51 -18.38 -9.03
CA ASN A 391 1.81 -19.04 -9.16
C ASN A 391 2.83 -18.12 -9.88
N ALA A 392 2.44 -17.47 -10.96
CA ALA A 392 3.28 -16.51 -11.67
C ALA A 392 3.68 -15.32 -10.78
N TYR A 393 2.76 -14.84 -9.92
CA TYR A 393 3.03 -13.79 -8.96
C TYR A 393 4.13 -14.20 -7.96
N PHE A 394 4.08 -15.41 -7.39
CA PHE A 394 5.11 -15.89 -6.45
C PHE A 394 6.48 -16.01 -7.11
N VAL A 395 6.54 -16.55 -8.33
CA VAL A 395 7.82 -16.64 -9.07
C VAL A 395 8.38 -15.25 -9.33
N LEU A 396 7.55 -14.34 -9.80
CA LEU A 396 7.94 -12.96 -10.10
C LEU A 396 8.38 -12.21 -8.84
N TYR A 397 7.66 -12.41 -7.73
CA TYR A 397 8.00 -11.85 -6.43
C TYR A 397 9.39 -12.34 -5.98
N ALA A 398 9.65 -13.64 -6.06
CA ALA A 398 10.95 -14.20 -5.70
C ALA A 398 12.09 -13.65 -6.57
N LEU A 399 11.88 -13.55 -7.89
CA LEU A 399 12.87 -12.97 -8.80
C LEU A 399 13.17 -11.49 -8.49
N LEU A 400 12.15 -10.69 -8.19
CA LEU A 400 12.34 -9.29 -7.80
C LEU A 400 13.04 -9.17 -6.46
N PHE A 401 12.66 -9.97 -5.48
CA PHE A 401 13.30 -9.99 -4.16
C PHE A 401 14.80 -10.33 -4.27
N ILE A 402 15.12 -11.43 -4.97
CA ILE A 402 16.50 -11.87 -5.17
C ILE A 402 17.32 -10.85 -6.00
N GLY A 403 16.72 -10.30 -7.06
CA GLY A 403 17.35 -9.28 -7.88
C GLY A 403 17.63 -7.99 -7.11
N SER A 404 16.68 -7.54 -6.28
CA SER A 404 16.87 -6.40 -5.38
C SER A 404 17.95 -6.67 -4.34
N MET A 405 17.96 -7.88 -3.77
CA MET A 405 18.96 -8.32 -2.80
C MET A 405 20.37 -8.27 -3.40
N PHE A 406 20.54 -8.79 -4.63
CA PHE A 406 21.82 -8.75 -5.34
C PHE A 406 22.33 -7.31 -5.51
N LEU A 407 21.46 -6.37 -5.92
CA LEU A 407 21.85 -4.98 -6.14
C LEU A 407 22.23 -4.27 -4.83
N ILE A 408 21.52 -4.51 -3.73
CA ILE A 408 21.79 -3.85 -2.45
C ILE A 408 23.03 -4.43 -1.75
N CYS A 409 23.28 -5.72 -1.89
CA CYS A 409 24.49 -6.36 -1.32
C CYS A 409 25.80 -5.82 -1.88
N ILE A 410 25.78 -5.07 -3.00
CA ILE A 410 26.97 -4.37 -3.53
C ILE A 410 27.51 -3.33 -2.52
N GLU A 411 26.65 -2.80 -1.65
CA GLU A 411 27.01 -1.74 -0.67
C GLU A 411 27.58 -2.25 0.65
N ASN A 412 27.83 -3.56 0.79
CA ASN A 412 28.44 -4.17 1.98
C ASN A 412 27.68 -3.94 3.32
N GLY A 413 26.37 -3.74 3.30
CA GLY A 413 25.54 -3.73 4.49
C GLY A 413 25.43 -5.12 5.14
N SER A 414 24.96 -5.20 6.41
CA SER A 414 24.68 -6.48 7.04
C SER A 414 23.56 -7.22 6.29
N PHE A 415 23.67 -8.55 6.20
CA PHE A 415 22.66 -9.38 5.52
C PHE A 415 21.26 -9.16 6.10
N GLU A 416 21.13 -9.07 7.43
CA GLU A 416 19.86 -8.85 8.12
C GLU A 416 19.23 -7.51 7.74
N THR A 417 20.03 -6.43 7.72
CA THR A 417 19.60 -5.11 7.27
C THR A 417 19.10 -5.14 5.82
N ASN A 418 19.93 -5.68 4.91
CA ASN A 418 19.61 -5.71 3.48
C ASN A 418 18.36 -6.55 3.20
N PHE A 419 18.27 -7.74 3.81
CA PHE A 419 17.14 -8.64 3.65
C PHE A 419 15.83 -8.01 4.15
N THR A 420 15.85 -7.45 5.35
CA THR A 420 14.64 -6.87 5.95
C THR A 420 14.28 -5.53 5.34
N ALA A 421 15.24 -4.74 4.85
CA ALA A 421 14.98 -3.51 4.08
C ALA A 421 14.21 -3.80 2.79
N ILE A 422 14.59 -4.86 2.06
CA ILE A 422 13.86 -5.28 0.86
C ILE A 422 12.50 -5.86 1.24
N ALA A 423 12.44 -6.71 2.27
CA ALA A 423 11.17 -7.25 2.75
C ALA A 423 10.20 -6.12 3.15
N ALA A 424 10.67 -5.12 3.88
CA ALA A 424 9.88 -3.97 4.30
C ALA A 424 9.41 -3.11 3.12
N THR A 425 10.27 -2.83 2.15
CA THR A 425 9.95 -1.95 1.02
C THR A 425 9.10 -2.65 -0.05
N LEU A 426 9.39 -3.91 -0.39
CA LEU A 426 8.63 -4.67 -1.39
C LEU A 426 7.23 -5.07 -0.87
N ASN A 427 7.05 -5.24 0.43
CA ASN A 427 5.75 -5.52 1.05
C ASN A 427 5.05 -4.28 1.60
N ASN A 428 5.65 -3.09 1.47
CA ASN A 428 5.11 -1.82 1.95
C ASN A 428 4.82 -1.84 3.47
N VAL A 429 5.78 -2.29 4.30
CA VAL A 429 5.65 -2.42 5.76
C VAL A 429 6.25 -1.23 6.52
N GLY A 430 7.37 -0.69 6.02
CA GLY A 430 8.13 0.39 6.64
C GLY A 430 9.36 -0.08 7.40
N PRO A 431 9.27 -0.40 8.69
CA PRO A 431 10.42 -0.86 9.45
C PRO A 431 10.80 -2.31 9.11
N GLY A 432 12.11 -2.59 9.16
CA GLY A 432 12.68 -3.93 9.10
C GLY A 432 13.34 -4.33 10.43
N LEU A 433 14.53 -4.92 10.35
CA LEU A 433 15.39 -5.28 11.49
C LEU A 433 16.79 -4.67 11.31
N ALA A 434 17.58 -4.73 12.35
CA ALA A 434 18.94 -4.18 12.41
C ALA A 434 18.98 -2.70 11.98
N GLY A 435 19.76 -2.32 10.97
CA GLY A 435 19.95 -0.94 10.54
C GLY A 435 18.73 -0.26 9.88
N VAL A 436 17.60 -0.97 9.74
CA VAL A 436 16.30 -0.43 9.29
C VAL A 436 15.18 -0.80 10.26
N GLY A 437 15.54 -1.04 11.52
CA GLY A 437 14.60 -1.32 12.60
C GLY A 437 13.65 -0.17 12.90
N PRO A 438 12.74 -0.34 13.90
CA PRO A 438 11.68 0.62 14.19
C PRO A 438 12.19 1.98 14.70
N MET A 439 13.42 2.06 15.21
CA MET A 439 14.08 3.30 15.66
C MET A 439 15.14 3.79 14.67
N GLU A 440 15.29 3.13 13.55
CA GLU A 440 16.28 3.41 12.50
C GLU A 440 15.61 3.98 11.24
N ASN A 441 16.42 4.39 10.25
CA ASN A 441 15.91 4.98 9.01
C ASN A 441 16.72 4.56 7.78
N PHE A 442 16.20 4.86 6.59
CA PHE A 442 16.82 4.55 5.31
C PHE A 442 17.78 5.65 4.80
N GLY A 443 18.09 6.65 5.62
CA GLY A 443 18.93 7.80 5.24
C GLY A 443 20.34 7.43 4.82
N GLY A 444 20.93 6.43 5.50
CA GLY A 444 22.31 5.97 5.28
C GLY A 444 22.57 5.20 3.98
N PHE A 445 21.53 4.76 3.26
CA PHE A 445 21.71 4.04 1.99
C PHE A 445 22.06 4.98 0.84
N SER A 446 22.81 4.44 -0.14
CA SER A 446 23.18 5.17 -1.34
C SER A 446 21.98 5.53 -2.22
N PRO A 447 22.15 6.47 -3.17
CA PRO A 447 21.12 6.78 -4.16
C PRO A 447 20.69 5.56 -4.98
N LEU A 448 21.61 4.61 -5.28
CA LEU A 448 21.29 3.38 -6.02
C LEU A 448 20.33 2.50 -5.20
N SER A 449 20.67 2.21 -3.94
CA SER A 449 19.82 1.41 -3.06
C SER A 449 18.48 2.08 -2.84
N LYS A 450 18.42 3.41 -2.67
CA LYS A 450 17.17 4.16 -2.58
C LYS A 450 16.30 4.00 -3.84
N CYS A 451 16.91 3.99 -5.04
CA CYS A 451 16.18 3.70 -6.29
C CYS A 451 15.61 2.29 -6.32
N VAL A 452 16.34 1.29 -5.85
CA VAL A 452 15.86 -0.10 -5.76
C VAL A 452 14.69 -0.20 -4.78
N PHE A 453 14.78 0.43 -3.62
CA PHE A 453 13.68 0.47 -2.65
C PHE A 453 12.46 1.20 -3.19
N MET A 454 12.62 2.36 -3.83
CA MET A 454 11.53 3.11 -4.48
C MET A 454 10.82 2.27 -5.53
N PHE A 455 11.57 1.54 -6.35
CA PHE A 455 10.98 0.58 -7.30
C PHE A 455 10.24 -0.54 -6.58
N GLY A 456 10.83 -1.11 -5.52
CA GLY A 456 10.21 -2.15 -4.68
C GLY A 456 8.86 -1.68 -4.09
N MET A 457 8.82 -0.47 -3.50
CA MET A 457 7.61 0.12 -2.94
C MET A 457 6.49 0.27 -3.98
N LEU A 458 6.81 0.81 -5.16
CA LEU A 458 5.86 0.96 -6.25
C LEU A 458 5.39 -0.41 -6.80
N ALA A 459 6.32 -1.35 -7.00
CA ALA A 459 6.01 -2.68 -7.48
C ALA A 459 5.14 -3.47 -6.49
N GLY A 460 5.44 -3.40 -5.20
CA GLY A 460 4.67 -4.02 -4.13
C GLY A 460 3.23 -3.49 -4.08
N ARG A 461 3.07 -2.16 -4.11
CA ARG A 461 1.76 -1.52 -4.07
C ARG A 461 0.91 -1.80 -5.30
N LEU A 462 1.51 -1.83 -6.49
CA LEU A 462 0.84 -2.00 -7.78
C LEU A 462 0.75 -3.47 -8.22
N GLU A 463 1.04 -4.43 -7.34
CA GLU A 463 0.90 -5.86 -7.63
C GLU A 463 1.91 -6.41 -8.64
N LEU A 464 3.12 -5.88 -8.70
CA LEU A 464 4.28 -6.27 -9.53
C LEU A 464 4.04 -6.12 -11.03
N ILE A 465 2.97 -6.70 -11.57
CA ILE A 465 2.70 -6.78 -13.01
C ILE A 465 2.60 -5.41 -13.69
N PRO A 466 1.85 -4.40 -13.16
CA PRO A 466 1.77 -3.08 -13.78
C PRO A 466 3.14 -2.40 -13.92
N MET A 467 4.01 -2.53 -12.92
CA MET A 467 5.36 -1.96 -12.97
C MET A 467 6.25 -2.66 -13.98
N ILE A 468 6.20 -4.00 -14.04
CA ILE A 468 7.04 -4.77 -14.98
C ILE A 468 6.60 -4.56 -16.43
N ILE A 469 5.30 -4.42 -16.66
CA ILE A 469 4.76 -4.14 -17.99
C ILE A 469 5.36 -2.85 -18.57
N LEU A 470 5.67 -1.83 -17.76
CA LEU A 470 6.31 -0.61 -18.24
C LEU A 470 7.67 -0.87 -18.91
N PHE A 471 8.42 -1.84 -18.42
CA PHE A 471 9.75 -2.18 -18.96
C PHE A 471 9.69 -3.20 -20.10
N SER A 472 8.52 -3.75 -20.42
CA SER A 472 8.38 -4.74 -21.48
C SER A 472 8.39 -4.08 -22.87
N PRO A 473 9.37 -4.39 -23.75
CA PRO A 473 9.44 -3.83 -25.12
C PRO A 473 8.21 -4.15 -25.96
N TRP A 474 7.53 -5.25 -25.67
CA TRP A 474 6.34 -5.73 -26.40
C TRP A 474 5.14 -4.79 -26.21
N VAL A 475 5.15 -4.05 -25.13
CA VAL A 475 4.10 -3.08 -24.77
C VAL A 475 4.19 -1.85 -25.66
N TRP A 476 5.39 -1.41 -25.97
CA TRP A 476 5.67 -0.20 -26.74
C TRP A 476 5.69 -0.42 -28.26
N LYS A 477 5.83 -1.68 -28.73
CA LYS A 477 5.77 -2.01 -30.17
C LYS A 477 4.35 -1.81 -30.71
N ASN A 478 4.19 -0.88 -31.64
CA ASN A 478 2.92 -0.65 -32.35
C ASN A 478 2.62 -1.80 -33.33
N LYS A 479 1.46 -2.43 -33.22
CA LYS A 479 0.97 -3.45 -34.19
C LYS A 479 0.71 -2.93 -35.62
N ARG A 480 1.08 -1.70 -35.96
CA ARG A 480 0.92 -1.13 -37.31
C ARG A 480 1.77 -1.82 -38.38
N SER A 481 2.79 -2.59 -38.01
CA SER A 481 3.67 -3.31 -38.93
C SER A 481 3.00 -4.54 -39.58
N ASN A 482 2.08 -5.21 -38.87
CA ASN A 482 1.51 -6.48 -39.41
C ASN A 482 0.37 -6.27 -40.41
N LYS A 483 -0.31 -5.12 -40.38
CA LYS A 483 -1.34 -4.84 -41.42
C LYS A 483 -0.72 -4.47 -42.75
N LYS A 484 0.49 -3.93 -42.80
CA LYS A 484 1.22 -3.68 -44.05
C LYS A 484 1.87 -4.95 -44.64
N LYS A 485 2.16 -5.97 -43.82
CA LYS A 485 2.66 -7.27 -44.30
C LYS A 485 1.56 -8.11 -44.87
N SER A 486 0.38 -8.19 -44.24
CA SER A 486 -0.76 -8.96 -44.75
C SER A 486 -1.38 -8.35 -46.01
N LEU A 487 -1.25 -7.04 -46.23
CA LEU A 487 -1.65 -6.38 -47.48
C LEU A 487 -0.59 -6.54 -48.60
N LYS A 488 0.69 -6.81 -48.26
CA LYS A 488 1.73 -7.14 -49.28
C LYS A 488 1.80 -8.61 -49.59
N GLU A 489 1.25 -9.50 -48.80
CA GLU A 489 1.14 -10.93 -49.05
C GLU A 489 -0.24 -11.29 -49.73
N ALA A 490 -1.14 -10.33 -49.84
CA ALA A 490 -2.45 -10.48 -50.49
C ALA A 490 -2.54 -9.75 -51.86
N ILE A 491 -1.44 -9.15 -52.33
CA ILE A 491 -1.22 -8.63 -53.70
C ILE A 491 -0.11 -9.45 -54.37
#